data_cc6f33168bea57e1f78936b5f6addabd
#
_entry.id   cc6f33168bea57e1f78936b5f6addabd
#
_cell.length_a   1.000
_cell.length_b   1.000
_cell.length_c   1.000
_cell.angle_alpha   90.00
_cell.angle_beta   90.00
_cell.angle_gamma   90.00
#
_symmetry.space_group_name_H-M   'P 1'
#
loop_
_entity.id
_entity.type
_entity.pdbx_description
1 polymer ?
#
loop_
_entity_poly.entity_id
_entity_poly.type
_entity_poly.pdbx_seq_one_letter_code
_entity_poly.pdbx_strand_id
1 'polypeptide(L)'
;PRWPSGESANGRLRGHDRIHAAPPSGKAQMTSVIARLRSLGGTDREGLGTFIGVFTPSILTILGVILYLRAGWVVGNVGLVGALAIVVLANLITLATALSVSSVATNMEVGPGGAYYIISRSLGVEIGAAIGLPLFLAQAFSITLYAYGLAESLQFVWPDLPQMPVAAVTVLLVALLAARGAGVALRLQSPIMAAIGLSLGVLFVGVARSMPESVDLAARVDDPVAFWAVFAVFFPAVTGIMAGISLSGDLKNPTRSIPRGTIAAVLVGFAVYLSVTIGLALAASPRDLVDDPLIWFTIAGGAAFLIFPGLWGAIFSSAVGSVLGAPRTLEALVNDRVLPGRFAASIGRIQGPGVPLLIATTIAFLA
;
A
#
# COMPACT_ATOMS: atom_id res chain seq x y z
N PRO A 1 34.99 27.60 43.78
CA PRO A 1 36.34 27.17 43.87
C PRO A 1 37.11 27.50 42.60
N ARG A 2 38.18 28.19 42.89
CA ARG A 2 39.05 29.01 42.04
C ARG A 2 39.86 28.18 41.05
N TRP A 3 40.04 28.73 39.87
CA TRP A 3 41.14 28.44 38.95
C TRP A 3 42.43 29.15 39.44
N PRO A 4 43.61 28.55 39.28
CA PRO A 4 44.85 29.30 39.23
C PRO A 4 45.37 29.43 37.81
N SER A 5 45.77 30.65 37.51
CA SER A 5 46.46 31.15 36.35
C SER A 5 47.98 30.95 36.43
N GLY A 6 48.61 30.84 35.27
CA GLY A 6 50.00 31.24 35.04
C GLY A 6 50.98 30.07 34.96
N GLU A 7 51.80 29.90 34.01
CA GLU A 7 52.87 30.71 33.53
C GLU A 7 53.63 30.00 32.39
N SER A 8 54.15 30.79 31.55
CA SER A 8 55.00 30.52 30.39
C SER A 8 56.34 29.84 30.77
N ALA A 9 56.83 28.93 29.88
CA ALA A 9 58.27 28.87 29.61
C ALA A 9 58.57 28.22 28.25
N ASN A 10 59.31 28.97 27.47
CA ASN A 10 60.07 28.66 26.28
C ASN A 10 60.94 27.40 26.42
N GLY A 11 61.03 26.60 25.35
CA GLY A 11 62.05 25.56 25.21
C GLY A 11 62.12 24.91 23.83
N ARG A 12 62.71 25.60 22.88
CA ARG A 12 63.56 25.13 21.75
C ARG A 12 63.50 23.65 21.29
N LEU A 13 63.14 23.49 20.02
CA LEU A 13 63.85 22.76 18.94
C LEU A 13 64.55 21.44 19.25
N ARG A 14 64.12 20.39 18.63
CA ARG A 14 64.83 19.39 17.83
C ARG A 14 63.82 18.33 17.38
N GLY A 15 63.63 18.13 16.13
CA GLY A 15 64.47 17.31 15.26
C GLY A 15 63.63 16.20 14.70
N HIS A 16 63.40 16.22 13.45
CA HIS A 16 63.07 15.12 12.55
C HIS A 16 62.81 13.73 13.18
N ASP A 17 61.53 13.31 13.15
CA ASP A 17 61.21 11.90 12.85
C ASP A 17 60.06 11.89 11.87
N ARG A 18 60.38 11.87 10.57
CA ARG A 18 59.48 11.39 9.53
C ARG A 18 59.27 9.91 9.76
N ILE A 19 58.25 9.56 10.48
CA ILE A 19 57.72 8.19 10.50
C ILE A 19 57.24 7.94 9.07
N HIS A 20 58.04 7.18 8.30
CA HIS A 20 57.62 6.57 7.06
C HIS A 20 56.46 5.61 7.40
N ALA A 21 55.24 6.09 7.24
CA ALA A 21 54.06 5.23 7.22
C ALA A 21 54.27 4.23 6.06
N ALA A 22 54.38 2.97 6.39
CA ALA A 22 54.42 1.88 5.39
C ALA A 22 53.22 2.02 4.45
N PRO A 23 53.42 1.77 3.13
CA PRO A 23 52.30 1.83 2.19
C PRO A 23 51.20 0.86 2.61
N PRO A 24 49.93 1.26 2.54
CA PRO A 24 48.83 0.40 2.96
C PRO A 24 48.85 -0.89 2.16
N SER A 25 48.68 -2.01 2.86
CA SER A 25 48.70 -3.36 2.27
C SER A 25 47.71 -3.41 1.08
N GLY A 26 48.06 -4.16 0.03
CA GLY A 26 47.28 -4.26 -1.21
C GLY A 26 45.77 -4.55 -0.99
N LYS A 27 45.41 -5.17 0.16
CA LYS A 27 44.04 -5.36 0.60
C LYS A 27 43.36 -4.04 0.98
N ALA A 28 44.07 -3.15 1.68
CA ALA A 28 43.51 -1.84 2.09
C ALA A 28 43.35 -0.89 0.88
N GLN A 29 44.29 -0.98 -0.09
CA GLN A 29 44.16 -0.24 -1.36
C GLN A 29 43.01 -0.78 -2.21
N MET A 30 42.84 -2.09 -2.30
CA MET A 30 41.72 -2.69 -3.03
C MET A 30 40.37 -2.39 -2.39
N THR A 31 40.27 -2.35 -1.05
CA THR A 31 39.07 -1.95 -0.34
C THR A 31 38.74 -0.48 -0.56
N SER A 32 39.73 0.42 -0.59
CA SER A 32 39.55 1.84 -0.88
C SER A 32 39.19 2.10 -2.35
N VAL A 33 39.74 1.33 -3.29
CA VAL A 33 39.37 1.40 -4.71
C VAL A 33 37.96 0.86 -4.94
N ILE A 34 37.58 -0.24 -4.29
CA ILE A 34 36.20 -0.77 -4.34
C ILE A 34 35.22 0.20 -3.69
N ALA A 35 35.59 0.86 -2.59
CA ALA A 35 34.77 1.90 -1.95
C ALA A 35 34.66 3.13 -2.86
N ARG A 36 35.74 3.55 -3.54
CA ARG A 36 35.69 4.62 -4.55
C ARG A 36 34.93 4.25 -5.81
N LEU A 37 35.08 3.03 -6.30
CA LEU A 37 34.29 2.53 -7.43
C LEU A 37 32.79 2.42 -7.06
N ARG A 38 32.46 2.04 -5.82
CA ARG A 38 31.07 2.12 -5.30
C ARG A 38 30.58 3.57 -5.17
N SER A 39 31.42 4.53 -4.83
CA SER A 39 31.04 5.95 -4.77
C SER A 39 31.00 6.61 -6.17
N LEU A 40 31.71 6.09 -7.15
CA LEU A 40 31.66 6.53 -8.55
C LEU A 40 30.57 5.78 -9.36
N GLY A 41 30.17 4.60 -8.92
CA GLY A 41 29.02 3.85 -9.43
C GLY A 41 27.73 4.13 -8.67
N GLY A 42 27.72 5.08 -7.76
CA GLY A 42 26.53 5.67 -7.19
C GLY A 42 25.77 6.41 -8.28
N THR A 43 25.02 5.65 -9.10
CA THR A 43 23.78 6.24 -9.62
C THR A 43 23.09 6.82 -8.39
N ASP A 44 22.91 8.15 -8.35
CA ASP A 44 21.94 8.79 -7.49
C ASP A 44 20.68 7.94 -7.66
N ARG A 45 20.41 7.05 -6.73
CA ARG A 45 19.08 6.46 -6.58
C ARG A 45 18.24 7.65 -6.16
N GLU A 46 17.70 8.35 -7.15
CA GLU A 46 16.63 9.29 -6.92
C GLU A 46 15.53 8.47 -6.26
N GLY A 47 15.46 8.52 -4.93
CA GLY A 47 14.45 7.83 -4.16
C GLY A 47 13.08 8.29 -4.62
N LEU A 48 12.07 7.47 -4.43
CA LEU A 48 10.70 7.78 -4.83
C LEU A 48 10.22 9.05 -4.13
N GLY A 49 9.57 9.93 -4.89
CA GLY A 49 8.89 11.12 -4.35
C GLY A 49 7.59 10.74 -3.63
N THR A 50 7.01 11.70 -2.93
CA THR A 50 5.75 11.55 -2.17
C THR A 50 4.61 11.03 -3.03
N PHE A 51 4.46 11.56 -4.24
CA PHE A 51 3.33 11.22 -5.12
C PHE A 51 3.42 9.77 -5.60
N ILE A 52 4.54 9.37 -6.21
CA ILE A 52 4.69 8.02 -6.78
C ILE A 52 4.93 6.97 -5.68
N GLY A 53 5.69 7.34 -4.62
CA GLY A 53 6.11 6.37 -3.62
C GLY A 53 5.11 6.13 -2.48
N VAL A 54 4.20 7.08 -2.20
CA VAL A 54 3.25 6.95 -1.08
C VAL A 54 1.82 7.19 -1.52
N PHE A 55 1.53 8.35 -2.12
CA PHE A 55 0.15 8.72 -2.47
C PHE A 55 -0.46 7.75 -3.47
N THR A 56 0.21 7.53 -4.61
CA THR A 56 -0.34 6.70 -5.69
C THR A 56 -0.60 5.25 -5.26
N PRO A 57 0.34 4.49 -4.66
CA PRO A 57 0.05 3.14 -4.21
C PRO A 57 -1.03 3.08 -3.14
N SER A 58 -1.10 4.07 -2.24
CA SER A 58 -2.13 4.13 -1.20
C SER A 58 -3.52 4.41 -1.79
N ILE A 59 -3.65 5.42 -2.64
CA ILE A 59 -4.97 5.79 -3.22
C ILE A 59 -5.50 4.70 -4.16
N LEU A 60 -4.64 4.04 -4.94
CA LEU A 60 -5.05 2.95 -5.81
C LEU A 60 -5.53 1.73 -5.03
N THR A 61 -4.97 1.48 -3.87
CA THR A 61 -5.45 0.41 -2.98
C THR A 61 -6.75 0.79 -2.27
N ILE A 62 -6.91 2.06 -1.88
CA ILE A 62 -8.15 2.60 -1.32
C ILE A 62 -9.28 2.55 -2.36
N LEU A 63 -9.03 2.98 -3.60
CA LEU A 63 -10.01 2.92 -4.69
C LEU A 63 -10.04 1.54 -5.37
N GLY A 64 -9.97 0.48 -4.58
CA GLY A 64 -9.88 -0.92 -5.00
C GLY A 64 -11.23 -1.57 -5.34
N VAL A 65 -11.25 -2.90 -5.30
CA VAL A 65 -12.39 -3.75 -5.67
C VAL A 65 -13.69 -3.40 -4.93
N ILE A 66 -13.62 -3.05 -3.65
CA ILE A 66 -14.79 -2.76 -2.81
C ILE A 66 -15.55 -1.53 -3.32
N LEU A 67 -14.82 -0.52 -3.82
CA LEU A 67 -15.44 0.68 -4.40
C LEU A 67 -16.39 0.32 -5.55
N TYR A 68 -15.96 -0.57 -6.43
CA TYR A 68 -16.72 -0.93 -7.63
C TYR A 68 -17.80 -1.97 -7.36
N LEU A 69 -17.49 -3.03 -6.58
CA LEU A 69 -18.37 -4.19 -6.45
C LEU A 69 -19.20 -4.22 -5.18
N ARG A 70 -18.90 -3.39 -4.18
CA ARG A 70 -19.57 -3.44 -2.87
C ARG A 70 -20.17 -2.11 -2.41
N ALA A 71 -19.78 -0.98 -3.00
CA ALA A 71 -20.33 0.32 -2.58
C ALA A 71 -21.85 0.39 -2.78
N GLY A 72 -22.40 -0.15 -3.88
CA GLY A 72 -23.83 -0.26 -4.12
C GLY A 72 -24.52 -1.08 -3.04
N TRP A 73 -24.02 -2.29 -2.80
CA TRP A 73 -24.54 -3.20 -1.77
C TRP A 73 -24.57 -2.55 -0.38
N VAL A 74 -23.53 -1.78 -0.01
CA VAL A 74 -23.49 -1.02 1.25
C VAL A 74 -24.63 -0.03 1.30
N VAL A 75 -24.82 0.79 0.26
CA VAL A 75 -25.87 1.81 0.22
C VAL A 75 -27.25 1.17 0.27
N GLY A 76 -27.49 0.11 -0.52
CA GLY A 76 -28.78 -0.56 -0.58
C GLY A 76 -29.22 -1.19 0.74
N ASN A 77 -28.26 -1.74 1.53
CA ASN A 77 -28.59 -2.36 2.83
C ASN A 77 -28.84 -1.36 3.94
N VAL A 78 -28.09 -0.27 4.05
CA VAL A 78 -28.21 0.65 5.21
C VAL A 78 -28.79 2.02 4.86
N GLY A 79 -29.16 2.24 3.60
CA GLY A 79 -29.61 3.54 3.10
C GLY A 79 -28.47 4.57 3.04
N LEU A 80 -28.75 5.74 2.47
CA LEU A 80 -27.73 6.79 2.31
C LEU A 80 -27.13 7.24 3.66
N VAL A 81 -27.98 7.52 4.65
CA VAL A 81 -27.51 8.02 5.95
C VAL A 81 -26.63 6.97 6.66
N GLY A 82 -27.04 5.70 6.65
CA GLY A 82 -26.26 4.60 7.21
C GLY A 82 -24.93 4.40 6.47
N ALA A 83 -24.94 4.47 5.15
CA ALA A 83 -23.74 4.34 4.33
C ALA A 83 -22.76 5.51 4.56
N LEU A 84 -23.25 6.75 4.64
CA LEU A 84 -22.41 7.90 4.99
C LEU A 84 -21.82 7.77 6.40
N ALA A 85 -22.59 7.28 7.37
CA ALA A 85 -22.08 7.01 8.72
C ALA A 85 -20.95 5.95 8.70
N ILE A 86 -21.10 4.87 7.92
CA ILE A 86 -20.07 3.85 7.72
C ILE A 86 -18.81 4.47 7.08
N VAL A 87 -18.97 5.23 6.00
CA VAL A 87 -17.85 5.89 5.30
C VAL A 87 -17.11 6.83 6.23
N VAL A 88 -17.82 7.66 6.98
CA VAL A 88 -17.22 8.61 7.94
C VAL A 88 -16.49 7.86 9.05
N LEU A 89 -17.14 6.88 9.70
CA LEU A 89 -16.55 6.12 10.79
C LEU A 89 -15.29 5.37 10.35
N ALA A 90 -15.35 4.68 9.21
CA ALA A 90 -14.21 3.94 8.65
C ALA A 90 -13.04 4.87 8.31
N ASN A 91 -13.31 6.01 7.68
CA ASN A 91 -12.26 6.98 7.34
C ASN A 91 -11.70 7.70 8.57
N LEU A 92 -12.48 7.94 9.62
CA LEU A 92 -11.97 8.48 10.88
C LEU A 92 -10.95 7.54 11.52
N ILE A 93 -11.22 6.23 11.54
CA ILE A 93 -10.30 5.21 12.05
C ILE A 93 -9.01 5.21 11.22
N THR A 94 -9.13 5.22 9.89
CA THR A 94 -7.96 5.22 8.99
C THR A 94 -7.18 6.52 9.09
N LEU A 95 -7.86 7.67 9.23
CA LEU A 95 -7.21 8.96 9.41
C LEU A 95 -6.45 9.02 10.74
N ALA A 96 -7.04 8.54 11.83
CA ALA A 96 -6.36 8.44 13.13
C ALA A 96 -5.10 7.57 13.03
N THR A 97 -5.19 6.44 12.33
CA THR A 97 -4.04 5.56 12.05
C THR A 97 -2.98 6.28 11.20
N ALA A 98 -3.39 6.98 10.13
CA ALA A 98 -2.48 7.74 9.27
C ALA A 98 -1.77 8.87 10.04
N LEU A 99 -2.47 9.57 10.93
CA LEU A 99 -1.90 10.60 11.80
C LEU A 99 -0.91 10.00 12.81
N SER A 100 -1.24 8.87 13.42
CA SER A 100 -0.35 8.15 14.35
C SER A 100 0.93 7.72 13.66
N VAL A 101 0.83 7.05 12.50
CA VAL A 101 2.00 6.65 11.70
C VAL A 101 2.81 7.86 11.25
N SER A 102 2.15 8.95 10.86
CA SER A 102 2.80 10.19 10.44
C SER A 102 3.58 10.84 11.58
N SER A 103 3.01 10.86 12.78
CA SER A 103 3.67 11.38 13.98
C SER A 103 4.96 10.62 14.29
N VAL A 104 4.93 9.30 14.23
CA VAL A 104 6.13 8.48 14.46
C VAL A 104 7.14 8.67 13.31
N ALA A 105 6.68 8.62 12.05
CA ALA A 105 7.55 8.74 10.87
C ALA A 105 8.27 10.10 10.75
N THR A 106 7.73 11.16 11.35
CA THR A 106 8.39 12.49 11.38
C THR A 106 9.50 12.58 12.41
N ASN A 107 9.49 11.73 13.43
CA ASN A 107 10.40 11.79 14.57
C ASN A 107 11.48 10.70 14.55
N MET A 108 11.51 9.83 13.54
CA MET A 108 12.51 8.77 13.41
C MET A 108 12.87 8.52 11.95
N GLU A 109 14.07 8.01 11.70
CA GLU A 109 14.43 7.50 10.38
C GLU A 109 13.66 6.21 10.09
N VAL A 110 12.84 6.24 9.04
CA VAL A 110 12.04 5.08 8.64
C VAL A 110 12.82 4.27 7.62
N GLY A 111 13.23 3.07 8.02
CA GLY A 111 13.91 2.10 7.18
C GLY A 111 12.94 1.18 6.41
N PRO A 112 13.47 0.17 5.69
CA PRO A 112 12.67 -0.84 5.00
C PRO A 112 11.90 -1.70 6.02
N GLY A 113 10.70 -2.15 5.63
CA GLY A 113 9.81 -2.95 6.49
C GLY A 113 8.47 -2.29 6.81
N GLY A 114 8.25 -1.06 6.32
CA GLY A 114 6.96 -0.38 6.39
C GLY A 114 6.45 -0.19 7.82
N ALA A 115 5.17 -0.51 8.03
CA ALA A 115 4.52 -0.35 9.34
C ALA A 115 5.17 -1.20 10.44
N TYR A 116 5.62 -2.42 10.13
CA TYR A 116 6.36 -3.25 11.08
C TYR A 116 7.60 -2.52 11.62
N TYR A 117 8.41 -1.93 10.72
CA TYR A 117 9.60 -1.18 11.12
C TYR A 117 9.26 -0.03 12.07
N ILE A 118 8.23 0.76 11.72
CA ILE A 118 7.77 1.89 12.54
C ILE A 118 7.35 1.42 13.93
N ILE A 119 6.56 0.35 14.02
CA ILE A 119 6.02 -0.17 15.29
C ILE A 119 7.14 -0.80 16.13
N SER A 120 8.00 -1.62 15.52
CA SER A 120 9.09 -2.30 16.27
C SER A 120 10.11 -1.34 16.84
N ARG A 121 10.37 -0.20 16.18
CA ARG A 121 11.31 0.82 16.66
C ARG A 121 10.70 1.78 17.67
N SER A 122 9.37 1.97 17.66
CA SER A 122 8.69 2.86 18.61
C SER A 122 8.16 2.16 19.85
N LEU A 123 7.66 0.92 19.73
CA LEU A 123 7.01 0.17 20.82
C LEU A 123 7.77 -1.09 21.26
N GLY A 124 8.91 -1.37 20.62
CA GLY A 124 9.72 -2.57 20.89
C GLY A 124 9.42 -3.73 19.94
N VAL A 125 10.42 -4.62 19.84
CA VAL A 125 10.39 -5.75 18.87
C VAL A 125 9.28 -6.75 19.20
N GLU A 126 8.95 -6.93 20.46
CA GLU A 126 7.90 -7.86 20.89
C GLU A 126 6.53 -7.45 20.36
N ILE A 127 6.15 -6.18 20.57
CA ILE A 127 4.89 -5.62 20.05
C ILE A 127 4.94 -5.57 18.51
N GLY A 128 6.09 -5.18 17.97
CA GLY A 128 6.33 -5.20 16.53
C GLY A 128 6.09 -6.59 15.93
N ALA A 129 6.60 -7.64 16.56
CA ALA A 129 6.45 -9.02 16.11
C ALA A 129 4.99 -9.50 16.16
N ALA A 130 4.29 -9.17 17.26
CA ALA A 130 2.88 -9.52 17.42
C ALA A 130 1.97 -8.91 16.32
N ILE A 131 2.35 -7.74 15.78
CA ILE A 131 1.63 -7.08 14.70
C ILE A 131 2.21 -7.46 13.32
N GLY A 132 3.53 -7.57 13.22
CA GLY A 132 4.22 -7.77 11.95
C GLY A 132 3.93 -9.11 11.29
N LEU A 133 3.82 -10.19 12.07
CA LEU A 133 3.49 -11.51 11.53
C LEU A 133 2.06 -11.56 10.97
N PRO A 134 1.01 -11.14 11.70
CA PRO A 134 -0.32 -11.00 11.10
C PRO A 134 -0.36 -10.05 9.90
N LEU A 135 0.38 -8.95 9.91
CA LEU A 135 0.46 -8.02 8.79
C LEU A 135 1.05 -8.68 7.53
N PHE A 136 2.12 -9.48 7.68
CA PHE A 136 2.69 -10.24 6.58
C PHE A 136 1.67 -11.23 6.00
N LEU A 137 0.99 -12.00 6.85
CA LEU A 137 -0.04 -12.95 6.42
C LEU A 137 -1.22 -12.25 5.76
N ALA A 138 -1.69 -11.13 6.33
CA ALA A 138 -2.75 -10.33 5.74
C ALA A 138 -2.40 -9.85 4.33
N GLN A 139 -1.17 -9.37 4.12
CA GLN A 139 -0.70 -8.96 2.80
C GLN A 139 -0.60 -10.15 1.83
N ALA A 140 -0.12 -11.32 2.29
CA ALA A 140 -0.05 -12.52 1.46
C ALA A 140 -1.45 -13.02 1.05
N PHE A 141 -2.41 -13.08 1.98
CA PHE A 141 -3.81 -13.46 1.66
C PHE A 141 -4.52 -12.40 0.80
N SER A 142 -4.14 -11.12 0.93
CA SER A 142 -4.69 -10.06 0.07
C SER A 142 -4.34 -10.26 -1.41
N ILE A 143 -3.18 -10.87 -1.72
CA ILE A 143 -2.83 -11.21 -3.11
C ILE A 143 -3.89 -12.16 -3.69
N THR A 144 -4.25 -13.21 -2.95
CA THR A 144 -5.30 -14.17 -3.32
C THR A 144 -6.65 -13.48 -3.47
N LEU A 145 -7.04 -12.67 -2.47
CA LEU A 145 -8.32 -11.95 -2.51
C LEU A 145 -8.46 -11.10 -3.78
N TYR A 146 -7.43 -10.34 -4.13
CA TYR A 146 -7.44 -9.53 -5.35
C TYR A 146 -7.38 -10.37 -6.63
N ALA A 147 -6.66 -11.49 -6.62
CA ALA A 147 -6.61 -12.38 -7.76
C ALA A 147 -7.98 -13.02 -8.05
N TYR A 148 -8.68 -13.49 -7.02
CA TYR A 148 -10.05 -13.98 -7.15
C TYR A 148 -11.04 -12.88 -7.51
N GLY A 149 -10.91 -11.69 -6.91
CA GLY A 149 -11.73 -10.53 -7.27
C GLY A 149 -11.57 -10.11 -8.74
N LEU A 150 -10.34 -10.22 -9.29
CA LEU A 150 -10.13 -10.00 -10.72
C LEU A 150 -10.78 -11.10 -11.55
N ALA A 151 -10.62 -12.37 -11.16
CA ALA A 151 -11.22 -13.50 -11.85
C ALA A 151 -12.76 -13.41 -11.85
N GLU A 152 -13.38 -13.10 -10.70
CA GLU A 152 -14.82 -12.87 -10.57
C GLU A 152 -15.27 -11.72 -11.50
N SER A 153 -14.55 -10.60 -11.50
CA SER A 153 -14.89 -9.46 -12.34
C SER A 153 -14.77 -9.75 -13.84
N LEU A 154 -13.85 -10.63 -14.26
CA LEU A 154 -13.74 -11.09 -15.64
C LEU A 154 -14.88 -12.01 -16.06
N GLN A 155 -15.42 -12.82 -15.15
CA GLN A 155 -16.57 -13.69 -15.42
C GLN A 155 -17.84 -12.90 -15.76
N PHE A 156 -17.97 -11.65 -15.34
CA PHE A 156 -19.08 -10.81 -15.79
C PHE A 156 -19.06 -10.52 -17.30
N VAL A 157 -17.88 -10.55 -17.92
CA VAL A 157 -17.73 -10.35 -19.37
C VAL A 157 -17.64 -11.68 -20.11
N TRP A 158 -16.96 -12.65 -19.48
CA TRP A 158 -16.74 -14.00 -20.01
C TRP A 158 -17.15 -15.04 -18.98
N PRO A 159 -18.44 -15.42 -18.92
CA PRO A 159 -18.97 -16.32 -17.87
C PRO A 159 -18.30 -17.71 -17.81
N ASP A 160 -17.78 -18.19 -18.95
CA ASP A 160 -17.14 -19.51 -19.06
C ASP A 160 -15.68 -19.54 -18.56
N LEU A 161 -15.12 -18.37 -18.17
CA LEU A 161 -13.75 -18.34 -17.66
C LEU A 161 -13.63 -19.10 -16.31
N PRO A 162 -12.72 -20.06 -16.20
CA PRO A 162 -12.53 -20.80 -14.96
C PRO A 162 -11.82 -19.87 -13.94
N GLN A 163 -12.47 -19.62 -12.80
CA GLN A 163 -12.03 -18.66 -11.80
C GLN A 163 -10.65 -19.00 -11.21
N MET A 164 -10.44 -20.27 -10.82
CA MET A 164 -9.18 -20.70 -10.19
C MET A 164 -7.95 -20.55 -11.10
N PRO A 165 -7.94 -20.99 -12.37
CA PRO A 165 -6.82 -20.75 -13.28
C PRO A 165 -6.54 -19.27 -13.55
N VAL A 166 -7.58 -18.44 -13.67
CA VAL A 166 -7.44 -17.00 -13.87
C VAL A 166 -6.79 -16.35 -12.63
N ALA A 167 -7.25 -16.70 -11.43
CA ALA A 167 -6.64 -16.24 -10.19
C ALA A 167 -5.17 -16.68 -10.08
N ALA A 168 -4.87 -17.94 -10.39
CA ALA A 168 -3.49 -18.47 -10.39
C ALA A 168 -2.57 -17.72 -11.36
N VAL A 169 -3.03 -17.46 -12.59
CA VAL A 169 -2.29 -16.66 -13.58
C VAL A 169 -2.08 -15.23 -13.06
N THR A 170 -3.08 -14.63 -12.42
CA THR A 170 -2.97 -13.29 -11.84
C THR A 170 -1.91 -13.25 -10.74
N VAL A 171 -1.91 -14.19 -9.80
CA VAL A 171 -0.87 -14.31 -8.75
C VAL A 171 0.52 -14.43 -9.38
N LEU A 172 0.66 -15.27 -10.41
CA LEU A 172 1.94 -15.42 -11.12
C LEU A 172 2.39 -14.13 -11.79
N LEU A 173 1.49 -13.44 -12.49
CA LEU A 173 1.80 -12.18 -13.18
C LEU A 173 2.25 -11.10 -12.21
N VAL A 174 1.56 -10.90 -11.07
CA VAL A 174 1.95 -9.88 -10.08
C VAL A 174 3.26 -10.26 -9.40
N ALA A 175 3.51 -11.55 -9.15
CA ALA A 175 4.78 -12.04 -8.60
C ALA A 175 5.96 -11.80 -9.57
N LEU A 176 5.79 -12.09 -10.85
CA LEU A 176 6.79 -11.83 -11.89
C LEU A 176 7.06 -10.32 -12.04
N LEU A 177 6.02 -9.50 -11.93
CA LEU A 177 6.15 -8.05 -11.97
C LEU A 177 6.94 -7.53 -10.76
N ALA A 178 6.63 -8.04 -9.56
CA ALA A 178 7.36 -7.70 -8.34
C ALA A 178 8.83 -8.14 -8.40
N ALA A 179 9.11 -9.31 -8.99
CA ALA A 179 10.46 -9.81 -9.18
C ALA A 179 11.31 -8.92 -10.11
N ARG A 180 10.68 -8.21 -11.07
CA ARG A 180 11.35 -7.20 -11.92
C ARG A 180 11.66 -5.89 -11.22
N GLY A 181 11.20 -5.72 -9.99
CA GLY A 181 11.47 -4.57 -9.14
C GLY A 181 10.31 -3.58 -9.03
N ALA A 182 10.27 -2.90 -7.89
CA ALA A 182 9.20 -1.94 -7.55
C ALA A 182 9.05 -0.81 -8.60
N GLY A 183 10.14 -0.36 -9.22
CA GLY A 183 10.10 0.72 -10.19
C GLY A 183 9.26 0.41 -11.44
N VAL A 184 9.27 -0.85 -11.92
CA VAL A 184 8.43 -1.29 -13.05
C VAL A 184 6.97 -1.35 -12.61
N ALA A 185 6.71 -1.94 -11.44
CA ALA A 185 5.37 -2.05 -10.89
C ALA A 185 4.72 -0.68 -10.66
N LEU A 186 5.47 0.29 -10.14
CA LEU A 186 4.98 1.65 -9.87
C LEU A 186 4.69 2.46 -11.14
N ARG A 187 5.42 2.21 -12.24
CA ARG A 187 5.13 2.88 -13.54
C ARG A 187 3.76 2.52 -14.09
N LEU A 188 3.27 1.30 -13.83
CA LEU A 188 1.94 0.86 -14.24
C LEU A 188 0.82 1.55 -13.45
N GLN A 189 1.11 2.11 -12.28
CA GLN A 189 0.10 2.74 -11.45
C GLN A 189 -0.43 4.07 -12.03
N SER A 190 0.38 4.80 -12.79
CA SER A 190 -0.06 6.08 -13.39
C SER A 190 -1.20 5.90 -14.42
N PRO A 191 -1.10 5.01 -15.43
CA PRO A 191 -2.22 4.76 -16.33
C PRO A 191 -3.43 4.14 -15.63
N ILE A 192 -3.22 3.31 -14.61
CA ILE A 192 -4.32 2.75 -13.81
C ILE A 192 -5.07 3.87 -13.07
N MET A 193 -4.36 4.82 -12.48
CA MET A 193 -4.98 5.97 -11.82
C MET A 193 -5.82 6.82 -12.78
N ALA A 194 -5.33 7.03 -14.00
CA ALA A 194 -6.09 7.71 -15.03
C ALA A 194 -7.36 6.92 -15.45
N ALA A 195 -7.27 5.58 -15.55
CA ALA A 195 -8.41 4.73 -15.85
C ALA A 195 -9.47 4.75 -14.73
N ILE A 196 -9.05 4.76 -13.46
CA ILE A 196 -9.96 4.93 -12.30
C ILE A 196 -10.62 6.31 -12.34
N GLY A 197 -9.86 7.37 -12.60
CA GLY A 197 -10.42 8.71 -12.75
C GLY A 197 -11.45 8.80 -13.88
N LEU A 198 -11.18 8.15 -15.02
CA LEU A 198 -12.12 8.06 -16.15
C LEU A 198 -13.39 7.30 -15.75
N SER A 199 -13.26 6.15 -15.07
CA SER A 199 -14.41 5.34 -14.64
C SER A 199 -15.30 6.10 -13.65
N LEU A 200 -14.71 6.85 -12.71
CA LEU A 200 -15.45 7.75 -11.81
C LEU A 200 -16.18 8.85 -12.60
N GLY A 201 -15.52 9.46 -13.57
CA GLY A 201 -16.15 10.47 -14.45
C GLY A 201 -17.36 9.90 -15.21
N VAL A 202 -17.22 8.69 -15.76
CA VAL A 202 -18.30 7.98 -16.45
C VAL A 202 -19.46 7.67 -15.50
N LEU A 203 -19.17 7.19 -14.28
CA LEU A 203 -20.19 6.96 -13.24
C LEU A 203 -20.97 8.25 -12.96
N PHE A 204 -20.30 9.36 -12.67
CA PHE A 204 -20.96 10.62 -12.32
C PHE A 204 -21.78 11.22 -13.49
N VAL A 205 -21.33 11.02 -14.73
CA VAL A 205 -22.14 11.37 -15.91
C VAL A 205 -23.39 10.47 -15.97
N GLY A 206 -23.26 9.19 -15.67
CA GLY A 206 -24.41 8.27 -15.58
C GLY A 206 -25.38 8.69 -14.48
N VAL A 207 -24.88 8.97 -13.27
CA VAL A 207 -25.68 9.48 -12.14
C VAL A 207 -26.46 10.72 -12.53
N ALA A 208 -25.81 11.71 -13.18
CA ALA A 208 -26.47 12.95 -13.57
C ALA A 208 -27.60 12.75 -14.60
N ARG A 209 -27.55 11.65 -15.39
CA ARG A 209 -28.60 11.29 -16.37
C ARG A 209 -29.73 10.45 -15.76
N SER A 210 -29.45 9.75 -14.66
CA SER A 210 -30.37 8.80 -14.03
C SER A 210 -31.08 9.37 -12.81
N MET A 211 -30.85 10.65 -12.45
CA MET A 211 -31.47 11.27 -11.27
C MET A 211 -33.00 11.28 -11.39
N PRO A 212 -33.74 10.62 -10.48
CA PRO A 212 -35.20 10.69 -10.43
C PRO A 212 -35.66 12.03 -9.86
N GLU A 213 -36.93 12.41 -10.12
CA GLU A 213 -37.52 13.64 -9.59
C GLU A 213 -37.62 13.69 -8.08
N SER A 214 -37.72 12.53 -7.42
CA SER A 214 -37.73 12.38 -5.96
C SER A 214 -36.86 11.23 -5.50
N VAL A 215 -36.04 11.47 -4.47
CA VAL A 215 -35.15 10.48 -3.87
C VAL A 215 -35.52 10.31 -2.41
N ASP A 216 -35.82 9.08 -2.01
CA ASP A 216 -35.93 8.73 -0.60
C ASP A 216 -34.55 8.39 -0.02
N LEU A 217 -33.98 9.33 0.72
CA LEU A 217 -32.64 9.19 1.32
C LEU A 217 -32.58 8.14 2.44
N ALA A 218 -33.71 7.70 2.96
CA ALA A 218 -33.80 6.65 3.98
C ALA A 218 -34.15 5.28 3.40
N ALA A 219 -34.40 5.19 2.08
CA ALA A 219 -34.76 3.95 1.42
C ALA A 219 -33.64 2.90 1.55
N ARG A 220 -34.05 1.68 1.91
CA ARG A 220 -33.20 0.50 2.04
C ARG A 220 -34.01 -0.74 1.66
N VAL A 221 -33.36 -1.87 1.45
CA VAL A 221 -34.07 -3.15 1.21
C VAL A 221 -34.92 -3.56 2.40
N ASP A 222 -35.96 -4.40 2.17
CA ASP A 222 -36.91 -4.82 3.19
C ASP A 222 -36.28 -5.70 4.29
N ASP A 223 -35.28 -6.52 3.93
CA ASP A 223 -34.52 -7.37 4.87
C ASP A 223 -33.03 -6.97 4.85
N PRO A 224 -32.66 -5.87 5.54
CA PRO A 224 -31.33 -5.33 5.48
C PRO A 224 -30.35 -6.09 6.37
N VAL A 225 -29.13 -6.25 5.90
CA VAL A 225 -28.01 -6.76 6.70
C VAL A 225 -27.69 -5.78 7.84
N ALA A 226 -27.36 -6.31 9.02
CA ALA A 226 -27.05 -5.51 10.20
C ALA A 226 -25.92 -4.52 9.93
N PHE A 227 -26.05 -3.28 10.44
CA PHE A 227 -25.12 -2.17 10.23
C PHE A 227 -23.64 -2.56 10.43
N TRP A 228 -23.31 -3.28 11.51
CA TRP A 228 -21.95 -3.67 11.81
C TRP A 228 -21.40 -4.74 10.86
N ALA A 229 -22.25 -5.58 10.32
CA ALA A 229 -21.84 -6.54 9.28
C ALA A 229 -21.54 -5.81 7.96
N VAL A 230 -22.39 -4.82 7.60
CA VAL A 230 -22.13 -3.95 6.43
C VAL A 230 -20.84 -3.13 6.64
N PHE A 231 -20.63 -2.58 7.84
CA PHE A 231 -19.38 -1.90 8.19
C PHE A 231 -18.16 -2.82 8.02
N ALA A 232 -18.24 -4.08 8.47
CA ALA A 232 -17.15 -5.03 8.34
C ALA A 232 -16.80 -5.36 6.88
N VAL A 233 -17.78 -5.38 5.98
CA VAL A 233 -17.57 -5.54 4.53
C VAL A 233 -16.95 -4.29 3.91
N PHE A 234 -17.34 -3.10 4.36
CA PHE A 234 -16.83 -1.83 3.83
C PHE A 234 -15.43 -1.47 4.36
N PHE A 235 -15.14 -1.72 5.64
CA PHE A 235 -13.95 -1.21 6.32
C PHE A 235 -12.63 -1.50 5.59
N PRO A 236 -12.40 -2.70 5.01
CA PRO A 236 -11.18 -2.98 4.24
C PRO A 236 -10.94 -2.01 3.08
N ALA A 237 -11.98 -1.38 2.53
CA ALA A 237 -11.86 -0.43 1.43
C ALA A 237 -10.96 0.77 1.74
N VAL A 238 -10.96 1.25 2.98
CA VAL A 238 -10.21 2.45 3.39
C VAL A 238 -8.85 2.16 4.01
N THR A 239 -8.45 0.89 4.12
CA THR A 239 -7.20 0.47 4.80
C THR A 239 -5.95 0.52 3.92
N GLY A 240 -6.06 0.99 2.67
CA GLY A 240 -5.01 0.95 1.64
C GLY A 240 -3.72 1.74 1.92
N ILE A 241 -3.64 2.52 3.00
CA ILE A 241 -2.46 3.34 3.34
C ILE A 241 -1.18 2.52 3.51
N MET A 242 -1.30 1.25 3.87
CA MET A 242 -0.15 0.36 4.08
C MET A 242 0.65 0.11 2.80
N ALA A 243 0.04 0.19 1.61
CA ALA A 243 0.73 0.01 0.34
C ALA A 243 1.84 1.06 0.13
N GLY A 244 1.56 2.35 0.41
CA GLY A 244 2.57 3.40 0.34
C GLY A 244 3.60 3.33 1.46
N ILE A 245 3.18 3.00 2.69
CA ILE A 245 4.08 2.87 3.84
C ILE A 245 5.07 1.71 3.64
N SER A 246 4.68 0.63 3.00
CA SER A 246 5.54 -0.52 2.71
C SER A 246 6.74 -0.17 1.81
N LEU A 247 6.67 0.93 1.07
CA LEU A 247 7.74 1.45 0.21
C LEU A 247 8.69 2.41 0.94
N SER A 248 8.58 2.55 2.27
CA SER A 248 9.35 3.51 3.09
C SER A 248 10.87 3.48 2.82
N GLY A 249 11.45 2.29 2.61
CA GLY A 249 12.88 2.11 2.31
C GLY A 249 13.31 2.62 0.93
N ASP A 250 12.38 2.87 0.01
CA ASP A 250 12.65 3.35 -1.35
C ASP A 250 12.38 4.85 -1.50
N LEU A 251 11.92 5.54 -0.43
CA LEU A 251 11.57 6.95 -0.47
C LEU A 251 12.81 7.85 -0.35
N LYS A 252 12.84 8.95 -1.12
CA LYS A 252 13.88 9.97 -1.02
C LYS A 252 13.88 10.67 0.36
N ASN A 253 12.71 11.01 0.87
CA ASN A 253 12.51 11.68 2.16
C ASN A 253 11.32 11.05 2.91
N PRO A 254 11.50 9.89 3.57
CA PRO A 254 10.42 9.17 4.25
C PRO A 254 9.66 10.04 5.26
N THR A 255 10.38 10.82 6.08
CA THR A 255 9.84 11.69 7.13
C THR A 255 8.85 12.75 6.63
N ARG A 256 8.97 13.17 5.36
CA ARG A 256 8.04 14.11 4.72
C ARG A 256 7.04 13.42 3.80
N SER A 257 7.49 12.37 3.12
CA SER A 257 6.68 11.69 2.11
C SER A 257 5.58 10.84 2.72
N ILE A 258 5.86 10.12 3.82
CA ILE A 258 4.87 9.28 4.50
C ILE A 258 3.69 10.13 5.00
N PRO A 259 3.90 11.18 5.84
CA PRO A 259 2.78 11.96 6.35
C PRO A 259 1.93 12.59 5.25
N ARG A 260 2.58 13.26 4.30
CA ARG A 260 1.86 13.97 3.23
C ARG A 260 1.13 13.03 2.29
N GLY A 261 1.78 11.94 1.90
CA GLY A 261 1.21 10.98 0.96
C GLY A 261 0.06 10.18 1.56
N THR A 262 0.20 9.69 2.80
CA THR A 262 -0.85 8.91 3.46
C THR A 262 -2.07 9.76 3.80
N ILE A 263 -1.89 10.94 4.40
CA ILE A 263 -2.99 11.84 4.75
C ILE A 263 -3.73 12.30 3.48
N ALA A 264 -2.99 12.68 2.42
CA ALA A 264 -3.60 13.07 1.15
C ALA A 264 -4.40 11.92 0.53
N ALA A 265 -3.88 10.67 0.56
CA ALA A 265 -4.59 9.50 0.05
C ALA A 265 -5.88 9.22 0.82
N VAL A 266 -5.86 9.32 2.16
CA VAL A 266 -7.07 9.15 2.98
C VAL A 266 -8.10 10.22 2.68
N LEU A 267 -7.70 11.50 2.60
CA LEU A 267 -8.65 12.60 2.36
C LEU A 267 -9.26 12.52 0.96
N VAL A 268 -8.45 12.22 -0.07
CA VAL A 268 -8.96 12.06 -1.44
C VAL A 268 -9.86 10.82 -1.53
N GLY A 269 -9.45 9.69 -0.94
CA GLY A 269 -10.27 8.48 -0.86
C GLY A 269 -11.60 8.73 -0.15
N PHE A 270 -11.58 9.45 0.97
CA PHE A 270 -12.77 9.85 1.70
C PHE A 270 -13.73 10.67 0.82
N ALA A 271 -13.21 11.69 0.13
CA ALA A 271 -14.02 12.51 -0.77
C ALA A 271 -14.65 11.67 -1.90
N VAL A 272 -13.89 10.74 -2.50
CA VAL A 272 -14.39 9.83 -3.53
C VAL A 272 -15.48 8.92 -2.96
N TYR A 273 -15.26 8.27 -1.81
CA TYR A 273 -16.27 7.41 -1.20
C TYR A 273 -17.54 8.15 -0.83
N LEU A 274 -17.45 9.36 -0.28
CA LEU A 274 -18.63 10.18 -0.02
C LEU A 274 -19.39 10.48 -1.32
N SER A 275 -18.69 10.92 -2.35
CA SER A 275 -19.30 11.28 -3.64
C SER A 275 -19.96 10.08 -4.32
N VAL A 276 -19.27 8.92 -4.33
CA VAL A 276 -19.81 7.67 -4.91
C VAL A 276 -21.03 7.18 -4.12
N THR A 277 -20.96 7.16 -2.79
CA THR A 277 -22.09 6.76 -1.93
C THR A 277 -23.32 7.60 -2.20
N ILE A 278 -23.16 8.92 -2.29
CA ILE A 278 -24.25 9.85 -2.63
C ILE A 278 -24.74 9.57 -4.05
N GLY A 279 -23.84 9.47 -5.03
CA GLY A 279 -24.19 9.24 -6.42
C GLY A 279 -25.00 7.95 -6.62
N LEU A 280 -24.59 6.86 -5.99
CA LEU A 280 -25.29 5.56 -6.09
C LEU A 280 -26.70 5.64 -5.47
N ALA A 281 -26.83 6.27 -4.30
CA ALA A 281 -28.14 6.46 -3.65
C ALA A 281 -29.10 7.32 -4.48
N LEU A 282 -28.56 8.25 -5.29
CA LEU A 282 -29.37 9.12 -6.16
C LEU A 282 -29.73 8.46 -7.49
N ALA A 283 -28.98 7.45 -7.95
CA ALA A 283 -29.10 6.92 -9.32
C ALA A 283 -29.84 5.59 -9.41
N ALA A 284 -29.98 4.84 -8.31
CA ALA A 284 -30.54 3.49 -8.36
C ALA A 284 -31.40 3.17 -7.12
N SER A 285 -32.33 2.21 -7.30
CA SER A 285 -33.16 1.74 -6.19
C SER A 285 -32.34 0.91 -5.20
N PRO A 286 -32.74 0.80 -3.92
CA PRO A 286 -32.05 -0.05 -2.94
C PRO A 286 -31.92 -1.51 -3.37
N ARG A 287 -32.92 -2.04 -4.05
CA ARG A 287 -32.91 -3.42 -4.59
C ARG A 287 -31.86 -3.58 -5.67
N ASP A 288 -31.83 -2.69 -6.66
CA ASP A 288 -30.84 -2.74 -7.72
C ASP A 288 -29.43 -2.61 -7.17
N LEU A 289 -29.22 -1.76 -6.14
CA LEU A 289 -27.93 -1.58 -5.47
C LEU A 289 -27.44 -2.84 -4.75
N VAL A 290 -28.35 -3.70 -4.25
CA VAL A 290 -27.97 -4.97 -3.57
C VAL A 290 -27.84 -6.11 -4.56
N ASP A 291 -28.76 -6.22 -5.52
CA ASP A 291 -28.87 -7.37 -6.42
C ASP A 291 -27.92 -7.29 -7.63
N ASP A 292 -27.51 -6.08 -8.04
CA ASP A 292 -26.57 -5.87 -9.16
C ASP A 292 -25.16 -5.51 -8.68
N PRO A 293 -24.22 -6.46 -8.62
CA PRO A 293 -22.81 -6.18 -8.28
C PRO A 293 -22.13 -5.23 -9.27
N LEU A 294 -22.66 -5.13 -10.51
CA LEU A 294 -22.17 -4.26 -11.55
C LEU A 294 -23.01 -2.99 -11.73
N ILE A 295 -23.67 -2.52 -10.70
CA ILE A 295 -24.57 -1.35 -10.75
C ILE A 295 -23.94 -0.11 -11.41
N TRP A 296 -22.61 0.06 -11.31
CA TRP A 296 -21.90 1.13 -11.98
C TRP A 296 -22.06 1.09 -13.50
N PHE A 297 -22.06 -0.14 -14.06
CA PHE A 297 -22.21 -0.36 -15.51
C PHE A 297 -23.64 -0.08 -15.95
N THR A 298 -24.62 -0.48 -15.15
CA THR A 298 -26.03 -0.20 -15.37
C THR A 298 -26.28 1.30 -15.36
N ILE A 299 -25.75 2.04 -14.38
CA ILE A 299 -25.85 3.51 -14.28
C ILE A 299 -25.12 4.20 -15.45
N ALA A 300 -23.95 3.71 -15.86
CA ALA A 300 -23.16 4.28 -16.96
C ALA A 300 -23.79 4.05 -18.34
N GLY A 301 -24.63 3.03 -18.48
CA GLY A 301 -25.33 2.72 -19.74
C GLY A 301 -24.35 2.50 -20.91
N GLY A 302 -24.54 3.20 -22.02
CA GLY A 302 -23.73 3.03 -23.24
C GLY A 302 -22.22 3.28 -23.08
N ALA A 303 -21.79 3.95 -21.99
CA ALA A 303 -20.36 4.19 -21.68
C ALA A 303 -19.77 3.17 -20.70
N ALA A 304 -20.52 2.12 -20.35
CA ALA A 304 -20.14 1.10 -19.36
C ALA A 304 -18.77 0.47 -19.62
N PHE A 305 -18.39 0.24 -20.89
CA PHE A 305 -17.09 -0.36 -21.26
C PHE A 305 -15.87 0.44 -20.75
N LEU A 306 -16.03 1.74 -20.50
CA LEU A 306 -14.97 2.61 -19.95
C LEU A 306 -14.73 2.38 -18.45
N ILE A 307 -15.63 1.66 -17.75
CA ILE A 307 -15.47 1.33 -16.32
C ILE A 307 -14.53 0.14 -16.14
N PHE A 308 -14.52 -0.83 -17.07
CA PHE A 308 -13.70 -2.04 -16.94
C PHE A 308 -12.20 -1.76 -16.72
N PRO A 309 -11.54 -0.88 -17.50
CA PRO A 309 -10.12 -0.57 -17.25
C PRO A 309 -9.85 -0.02 -15.84
N GLY A 310 -10.78 0.78 -15.30
CA GLY A 310 -10.70 1.29 -13.93
C GLY A 310 -10.83 0.17 -12.90
N LEU A 311 -11.87 -0.67 -13.02
CA LEU A 311 -12.12 -1.81 -12.14
C LEU A 311 -10.94 -2.79 -12.15
N TRP A 312 -10.54 -3.30 -13.31
CA TRP A 312 -9.47 -4.30 -13.41
C TRP A 312 -8.11 -3.73 -13.03
N GLY A 313 -7.85 -2.48 -13.41
CA GLY A 313 -6.64 -1.77 -13.01
C GLY A 313 -6.56 -1.57 -11.50
N ALA A 314 -7.65 -1.18 -10.85
CA ALA A 314 -7.72 -0.99 -9.39
C ALA A 314 -7.45 -2.31 -8.64
N ILE A 315 -8.08 -3.40 -9.06
CA ILE A 315 -7.88 -4.74 -8.47
C ILE A 315 -6.42 -5.19 -8.68
N PHE A 316 -5.91 -5.09 -9.91
CA PHE A 316 -4.55 -5.48 -10.23
C PHE A 316 -3.51 -4.66 -9.46
N SER A 317 -3.71 -3.33 -9.35
CA SER A 317 -2.82 -2.45 -8.58
C SER A 317 -2.80 -2.79 -7.10
N SER A 318 -3.95 -3.18 -6.53
CA SER A 318 -4.05 -3.61 -5.12
C SER A 318 -3.29 -4.92 -4.88
N ALA A 319 -3.37 -5.87 -5.82
CA ALA A 319 -2.56 -7.10 -5.78
C ALA A 319 -1.05 -6.79 -5.86
N VAL A 320 -0.65 -5.86 -6.74
CA VAL A 320 0.75 -5.39 -6.86
C VAL A 320 1.22 -4.74 -5.56
N GLY A 321 0.41 -3.90 -4.91
CA GLY A 321 0.72 -3.29 -3.62
C GLY A 321 1.00 -4.34 -2.54
N SER A 322 0.17 -5.37 -2.46
CA SER A 322 0.30 -6.47 -1.50
C SER A 322 1.55 -7.33 -1.76
N VAL A 323 1.81 -7.70 -3.02
CA VAL A 323 2.97 -8.52 -3.38
C VAL A 323 4.31 -7.78 -3.22
N LEU A 324 4.31 -6.45 -3.29
CA LEU A 324 5.48 -5.62 -2.99
C LEU A 324 5.67 -5.42 -1.47
N GLY A 325 4.59 -5.38 -0.70
CA GLY A 325 4.62 -5.13 0.74
C GLY A 325 5.00 -6.37 1.56
N ALA A 326 4.39 -7.52 1.26
CA ALA A 326 4.58 -8.76 2.03
C ALA A 326 6.04 -9.19 2.18
N PRO A 327 6.86 -9.26 1.11
CA PRO A 327 8.28 -9.64 1.23
C PRO A 327 9.08 -8.70 2.13
N ARG A 328 8.84 -7.39 2.05
CA ARG A 328 9.54 -6.38 2.86
C ARG A 328 9.22 -6.50 4.34
N THR A 329 7.96 -6.79 4.67
CA THR A 329 7.55 -7.07 6.05
C THR A 329 8.24 -8.33 6.57
N LEU A 330 8.29 -9.40 5.76
CA LEU A 330 8.96 -10.65 6.12
C LEU A 330 10.47 -10.46 6.29
N GLU A 331 11.13 -9.73 5.40
CA GLU A 331 12.56 -9.41 5.50
C GLU A 331 12.88 -8.66 6.80
N ALA A 332 12.05 -7.70 7.17
CA ALA A 332 12.23 -6.93 8.40
C ALA A 332 12.05 -7.81 9.65
N LEU A 333 11.07 -8.72 9.66
CA LEU A 333 10.87 -9.71 10.73
C LEU A 333 12.08 -10.67 10.87
N VAL A 334 12.66 -11.08 9.74
CA VAL A 334 13.86 -11.93 9.72
C VAL A 334 15.08 -11.18 10.27
N ASN A 335 15.28 -9.95 9.82
CA ASN A 335 16.41 -9.11 10.24
C ASN A 335 16.38 -8.82 11.76
N ASP A 336 15.18 -8.65 12.32
CA ASP A 336 14.98 -8.44 13.75
C ASP A 336 14.98 -9.77 14.56
N ARG A 337 15.26 -10.92 13.91
CA ARG A 337 15.34 -12.26 14.52
C ARG A 337 14.03 -12.69 15.22
N VAL A 338 12.91 -12.19 14.74
CA VAL A 338 11.59 -12.57 15.26
C VAL A 338 11.25 -14.02 14.90
N LEU A 339 11.72 -14.48 13.73
CA LEU A 339 11.50 -15.85 13.27
C LEU A 339 12.58 -16.82 13.79
N PRO A 340 12.22 -18.11 14.01
CA PRO A 340 13.19 -19.10 14.47
C PRO A 340 14.45 -19.17 13.59
N GLY A 341 15.63 -19.31 14.23
CA GLY A 341 16.93 -19.18 13.57
C GLY A 341 17.15 -20.08 12.35
N ARG A 342 16.52 -21.27 12.30
CA ARG A 342 16.57 -22.16 11.13
C ARG A 342 15.84 -21.55 9.93
N PHE A 343 14.72 -20.88 10.17
CA PHE A 343 13.92 -20.20 9.15
C PHE A 343 14.64 -18.94 8.67
N ALA A 344 15.13 -18.14 9.61
CA ALA A 344 15.93 -16.95 9.33
C ALA A 344 17.21 -17.27 8.53
N ALA A 345 17.91 -18.37 8.85
CA ALA A 345 19.11 -18.79 8.15
C ALA A 345 18.83 -19.25 6.69
N SER A 346 17.65 -19.82 6.44
CA SER A 346 17.26 -20.22 5.07
C SER A 346 16.92 -19.01 4.20
N ILE A 347 16.28 -17.99 4.77
CA ILE A 347 15.93 -16.75 4.09
C ILE A 347 17.15 -15.84 3.94
N GLY A 348 17.99 -15.71 4.99
CA GLY A 348 19.16 -14.84 5.01
C GLY A 348 20.35 -15.32 4.18
N ARG A 349 20.43 -16.62 3.81
CA ARG A 349 21.48 -17.15 2.91
C ARG A 349 21.32 -16.70 1.46
N ILE A 350 20.11 -16.36 1.06
CA ILE A 350 19.81 -15.89 -0.30
C ILE A 350 19.64 -14.38 -0.19
N GLN A 351 20.72 -13.64 -0.42
CA GLN A 351 20.70 -12.18 -0.45
C GLN A 351 19.77 -11.69 -1.56
N GLY A 352 18.61 -11.12 -1.20
CA GLY A 352 17.67 -10.49 -2.12
C GLY A 352 16.20 -10.79 -1.83
N PRO A 353 15.28 -10.05 -2.42
CA PRO A 353 13.83 -10.17 -2.17
C PRO A 353 13.22 -11.48 -2.70
N GLY A 354 14.00 -12.36 -3.34
CA GLY A 354 13.50 -13.55 -4.02
C GLY A 354 12.84 -14.58 -3.10
N VAL A 355 13.44 -14.90 -1.94
CA VAL A 355 12.89 -15.92 -1.03
C VAL A 355 11.65 -15.41 -0.28
N PRO A 356 11.66 -14.20 0.31
CA PRO A 356 10.45 -13.64 0.89
C PRO A 356 9.29 -13.50 -0.10
N LEU A 357 9.59 -13.12 -1.36
CA LEU A 357 8.61 -13.07 -2.43
C LEU A 357 8.05 -14.45 -2.75
N LEU A 358 8.90 -15.45 -2.86
CA LEU A 358 8.48 -16.84 -3.12
C LEU A 358 7.56 -17.35 -1.99
N ILE A 359 7.91 -17.09 -0.72
CA ILE A 359 7.09 -17.50 0.42
C ILE A 359 5.71 -16.81 0.36
N ALA A 360 5.68 -15.49 0.17
CA ALA A 360 4.43 -14.74 0.07
C ALA A 360 3.56 -15.25 -1.09
N THR A 361 4.16 -15.50 -2.26
CA THR A 361 3.47 -16.02 -3.44
C THR A 361 2.98 -17.45 -3.22
N THR A 362 3.78 -18.32 -2.55
CA THR A 362 3.36 -19.70 -2.23
C THR A 362 2.16 -19.69 -1.28
N ILE A 363 2.17 -18.85 -0.25
CA ILE A 363 1.01 -18.68 0.65
C ILE A 363 -0.21 -18.22 -0.15
N ALA A 364 -0.03 -17.25 -1.05
CA ALA A 364 -1.11 -16.77 -1.90
C ALA A 364 -1.68 -17.83 -2.86
N PHE A 365 -0.87 -18.79 -3.30
CA PHE A 365 -1.31 -19.92 -4.12
C PHE A 365 -2.05 -21.02 -3.33
N LEU A 366 -1.71 -21.18 -2.05
CA LEU A 366 -2.30 -22.22 -1.19
C LEU A 366 -3.59 -21.76 -0.52
N ALA A 367 -3.85 -20.47 -0.49
CA ALA A 367 -5.04 -19.84 0.08
C ALA A 367 -6.17 -19.72 -0.94
#